data_0b02dd36398cd1290579c0ff2d110931
#
_entry.id   0b02dd36398cd1290579c0ff2d110931
#
_cell.length_a   1.000
_cell.length_b   1.000
_cell.length_c   1.000
_cell.angle_alpha   90.00
_cell.angle_beta   90.00
_cell.angle_gamma   90.00
#
_symmetry.space_group_name_H-M   'P 1'
#
loop_
_entity.id
_entity.type
_entity.pdbx_description
1 polymer ?
#
loop_
_entity_poly.entity_id
_entity_poly.type
_entity_poly.pdbx_seq_one_letter_code
_entity_poly.pdbx_strand_id
1 'polypeptide(L)'
;TALRRQRQMCIRDSICSKCYGRDLGRGHKVDIGESVGIVAAQSIGEPGTQLTMRTFHIGGAASGTSAEDNIETNFSGKIVYSTRFVKKKDGTFITLAQSSDVNVIDENGMVVESHKVPYGTVLNYPSDSKVKPGDILAKWDPLTRPVVAEVAGKAKFVDIEDGITASVKQDELTGLSNIEIIDVTERPKGEAQEKKPSIHIVDGRGKEKTLPDSDAPAIYTLPGNAFLQLSDGQDIEVGGVIARISQESAKTKDITGGLPRVADLFEARKPKEPAILAQESGIVSWGKPTKGKERLIITDEEGTEHATLIPKTRHINVFEGERVEKGDIVSDGAMSPHDILSLRGLDELTDYIVDGIQEVYRLQGVSINDKHIEVILNQMLRKVVITEPGDSDFIVGEQAEFSKVRETNLSLRKDKKAEVQFDRVLLGITKASLATESFISAASFQETTRVLTEAATTGRVDHLRGLKENVVVGRLIPAGSGLAKLSSEAENVEEEFEIDLEKALSEALNEAE
;
A
#
# COMPACT_ATOMS: atom_id res chain seq x y z
N THR A 1 -0.92 -40.26 -0.19
CA THR A 1 -1.72 -39.90 -1.39
C THR A 1 -2.73 -38.79 -1.06
N ALA A 2 -3.55 -38.90 -0.01
CA ALA A 2 -4.51 -37.88 0.40
C ALA A 2 -3.82 -36.56 0.81
N LEU A 3 -2.71 -36.60 1.53
CA LEU A 3 -1.88 -35.41 1.87
C LEU A 3 -1.23 -34.75 0.63
N ARG A 4 -0.94 -35.52 -0.41
CA ARG A 4 -0.42 -35.02 -1.68
C ARG A 4 -1.52 -34.27 -2.47
N ARG A 5 -2.76 -34.81 -2.50
CA ARG A 5 -3.93 -34.15 -3.09
C ARG A 5 -4.34 -32.89 -2.32
N GLN A 6 -4.32 -32.90 -0.99
CA GLN A 6 -4.54 -31.70 -0.17
C GLN A 6 -3.50 -30.60 -0.44
N ARG A 7 -2.22 -30.94 -0.59
CA ARG A 7 -1.17 -29.99 -0.99
C ARG A 7 -1.37 -29.45 -2.40
N GLN A 8 -1.82 -30.27 -3.34
CA GLN A 8 -2.12 -29.84 -4.71
C GLN A 8 -3.34 -28.93 -4.78
N MET A 9 -4.41 -29.19 -4.03
CA MET A 9 -5.58 -28.30 -3.96
C MET A 9 -5.27 -26.96 -3.30
N CYS A 10 -4.43 -26.95 -2.25
CA CYS A 10 -3.97 -25.70 -1.62
C CYS A 10 -3.07 -24.84 -2.53
N ILE A 11 -2.44 -25.43 -3.55
CA ILE A 11 -1.51 -24.73 -4.44
C ILE A 11 -2.21 -24.22 -5.71
N ARG A 12 -3.30 -24.87 -6.17
CA ARG A 12 -3.84 -24.62 -7.52
C ARG A 12 -4.93 -23.55 -7.60
N ASP A 13 -6.01 -23.62 -6.86
CA ASP A 13 -7.21 -22.82 -7.16
C ASP A 13 -7.97 -22.28 -5.96
N SER A 14 -7.58 -22.58 -4.75
CA SER A 14 -8.32 -22.23 -3.54
C SER A 14 -7.42 -21.70 -2.44
N ILE A 15 -8.03 -21.02 -1.48
CA ILE A 15 -7.35 -20.50 -0.31
C ILE A 15 -7.03 -21.68 0.61
N CYS A 16 -5.78 -21.76 1.07
CA CYS A 16 -5.35 -22.79 2.00
C CYS A 16 -6.07 -22.66 3.34
N SER A 17 -6.66 -23.74 3.85
CA SER A 17 -7.37 -23.73 5.13
C SER A 17 -6.48 -23.37 6.32
N LYS A 18 -5.17 -23.62 6.24
CA LYS A 18 -4.19 -23.18 7.26
C LYS A 18 -3.92 -21.67 7.18
N CYS A 19 -3.84 -21.11 5.97
CA CYS A 19 -3.65 -19.68 5.77
C CYS A 19 -4.91 -18.88 6.12
N TYR A 20 -6.09 -19.39 5.76
CA TYR A 20 -7.36 -18.79 6.15
C TYR A 20 -7.59 -18.84 7.66
N GLY A 21 -7.21 -19.98 8.30
CA GLY A 21 -7.26 -20.16 9.74
C GLY A 21 -8.67 -20.39 10.27
N ARG A 22 -9.12 -19.53 11.18
CA ARG A 22 -10.39 -19.69 11.91
C ARG A 22 -11.60 -19.34 11.04
N ASP A 23 -12.62 -20.21 11.05
CA ASP A 23 -13.95 -19.91 10.52
C ASP A 23 -14.64 -18.89 11.44
N LEU A 24 -15.16 -17.81 10.85
CA LEU A 24 -15.80 -16.71 11.58
C LEU A 24 -17.18 -17.10 12.15
N GLY A 25 -17.86 -18.06 11.52
CA GLY A 25 -19.19 -18.54 11.96
C GLY A 25 -19.10 -19.58 13.07
N ARG A 26 -18.25 -20.60 12.90
CA ARG A 26 -18.18 -21.75 13.80
C ARG A 26 -17.08 -21.66 14.86
N GLY A 27 -16.10 -20.80 14.65
CA GLY A 27 -15.03 -20.53 15.62
C GLY A 27 -13.89 -21.55 15.66
N HIS A 28 -13.95 -22.63 14.90
CA HIS A 28 -12.85 -23.59 14.71
C HIS A 28 -12.10 -23.34 13.40
N LYS A 29 -11.08 -24.13 13.09
CA LYS A 29 -10.38 -24.06 11.81
C LYS A 29 -11.35 -24.37 10.67
N VAL A 30 -11.28 -23.57 9.59
CA VAL A 30 -12.17 -23.73 8.43
C VAL A 30 -12.05 -25.11 7.82
N ASP A 31 -13.20 -25.73 7.51
CA ASP A 31 -13.29 -27.03 6.87
C ASP A 31 -12.97 -26.93 5.38
N ILE A 32 -12.46 -28.05 4.83
CA ILE A 32 -12.21 -28.15 3.38
C ILE A 32 -13.57 -28.24 2.66
N GLY A 33 -13.77 -27.40 1.64
CA GLY A 33 -15.03 -27.32 0.91
C GLY A 33 -15.93 -26.15 1.32
N GLU A 34 -15.53 -25.33 2.29
CA GLU A 34 -16.23 -24.09 2.61
C GLU A 34 -16.03 -23.05 1.49
N SER A 35 -17.12 -22.41 1.05
CA SER A 35 -17.11 -21.44 -0.05
C SER A 35 -16.76 -20.03 0.45
N VAL A 36 -15.56 -19.86 0.99
CA VAL A 36 -15.10 -18.60 1.63
C VAL A 36 -15.15 -17.37 0.71
N GLY A 37 -14.94 -17.57 -0.60
CA GLY A 37 -15.04 -16.47 -1.59
C GLY A 37 -16.46 -15.95 -1.76
N ILE A 38 -17.48 -16.82 -1.73
CA ILE A 38 -18.89 -16.41 -1.79
C ILE A 38 -19.28 -15.67 -0.52
N VAL A 39 -18.87 -16.20 0.65
CA VAL A 39 -19.10 -15.54 1.95
C VAL A 39 -18.48 -14.15 1.97
N ALA A 40 -17.24 -14.00 1.49
CA ALA A 40 -16.57 -12.71 1.39
C ALA A 40 -17.33 -11.73 0.48
N ALA A 41 -17.72 -12.18 -0.74
CA ALA A 41 -18.46 -11.34 -1.68
C ALA A 41 -19.82 -10.89 -1.13
N GLN A 42 -20.54 -11.78 -0.45
CA GLN A 42 -21.83 -11.47 0.19
C GLN A 42 -21.66 -10.49 1.37
N SER A 43 -20.65 -10.70 2.21
CA SER A 43 -20.38 -9.84 3.37
C SER A 43 -19.98 -8.42 2.97
N ILE A 44 -19.31 -8.25 1.84
CA ILE A 44 -18.94 -6.93 1.29
C ILE A 44 -20.10 -6.33 0.49
N GLY A 45 -20.85 -7.15 -0.26
CA GLY A 45 -21.89 -6.68 -1.16
C GLY A 45 -23.20 -6.32 -0.49
N GLU A 46 -23.57 -7.01 0.58
CA GLU A 46 -24.83 -6.76 1.29
C GLU A 46 -24.92 -5.32 1.84
N PRO A 47 -23.92 -4.80 2.60
CA PRO A 47 -23.98 -3.42 3.07
C PRO A 47 -23.83 -2.39 1.95
N GLY A 48 -23.30 -2.76 0.79
CA GLY A 48 -23.12 -1.86 -0.35
C GLY A 48 -24.43 -1.24 -0.83
N THR A 49 -25.53 -1.96 -0.76
CA THR A 49 -26.86 -1.44 -1.14
C THR A 49 -27.33 -0.34 -0.17
N GLN A 50 -26.99 -0.45 1.11
CA GLN A 50 -27.30 0.56 2.13
C GLN A 50 -26.39 1.80 2.00
N LEU A 51 -25.15 1.61 1.58
CA LEU A 51 -24.18 2.68 1.32
C LEU A 51 -24.65 3.63 0.21
N THR A 52 -25.23 3.11 -0.87
CA THR A 52 -25.74 3.92 -1.98
C THR A 52 -26.89 4.85 -1.58
N MET A 53 -27.71 4.48 -0.62
CA MET A 53 -28.81 5.31 -0.14
C MET A 53 -28.38 6.44 0.80
N ARG A 54 -27.22 6.30 1.49
CA ARG A 54 -26.74 7.26 2.50
C ARG A 54 -25.73 8.29 1.98
N THR A 55 -25.08 8.08 0.86
CA THR A 55 -24.09 9.02 0.29
C THR A 55 -24.69 10.37 -0.11
N PHE A 56 -26.00 10.46 -0.34
CA PHE A 56 -26.69 11.72 -0.64
C PHE A 56 -27.00 12.60 0.59
N HIS A 57 -26.78 12.13 1.81
CA HIS A 57 -27.15 12.83 3.03
C HIS A 57 -26.00 13.19 3.98
N ILE A 58 -24.74 12.95 3.61
CA ILE A 58 -23.58 13.36 4.41
C ILE A 58 -23.12 14.75 3.98
N GLY A 59 -24.03 15.71 4.09
CA GLY A 59 -23.75 17.13 4.14
C GLY A 59 -23.91 17.62 5.58
N GLY A 60 -22.95 17.34 6.45
CA GLY A 60 -22.92 17.97 7.75
C GLY A 60 -23.14 17.08 8.95
N ALA A 61 -22.23 16.22 9.24
CA ALA A 61 -21.69 15.86 10.55
C ALA A 61 -20.48 14.95 10.29
N ALA A 62 -19.33 15.51 10.08
CA ALA A 62 -18.09 14.85 10.39
C ALA A 62 -18.12 14.63 11.91
N SER A 63 -18.69 13.51 12.33
CA SER A 63 -18.41 13.00 13.67
C SER A 63 -16.92 12.68 13.66
N GLY A 64 -16.14 13.59 14.24
CA GLY A 64 -14.72 13.41 14.42
C GLY A 64 -14.49 12.08 15.12
N THR A 65 -14.09 11.07 14.39
CA THR A 65 -13.13 10.13 14.94
C THR A 65 -12.01 11.03 15.44
N SER A 66 -11.78 11.05 16.74
CA SER A 66 -10.62 11.72 17.32
C SER A 66 -9.43 11.15 16.57
N ALA A 67 -8.86 11.97 15.67
CA ALA A 67 -7.68 11.55 14.96
C ALA A 67 -6.65 11.20 16.04
N GLU A 68 -6.08 10.01 15.96
CA GLU A 68 -5.08 9.57 16.92
C GLU A 68 -3.95 10.61 16.92
N ASP A 69 -3.68 11.18 18.07
CA ASP A 69 -2.64 12.20 18.29
C ASP A 69 -1.45 11.66 19.07
N ASN A 70 -1.57 10.42 19.58
CA ASN A 70 -0.54 9.76 20.38
C ASN A 70 -0.53 8.24 20.12
N ILE A 71 0.56 7.60 20.45
CA ILE A 71 0.72 6.15 20.51
C ILE A 71 1.10 5.75 21.92
N GLU A 72 0.29 4.89 22.52
CA GLU A 72 0.53 4.27 23.82
C GLU A 72 0.89 2.80 23.61
N THR A 73 1.94 2.32 24.28
CA THR A 73 2.29 0.91 24.23
C THR A 73 1.45 0.09 25.21
N ASN A 74 1.03 -1.10 24.75
CA ASN A 74 0.35 -2.08 25.58
C ASN A 74 1.31 -3.12 26.20
N PHE A 75 2.56 -3.10 25.78
CA PHE A 75 3.55 -4.09 26.18
C PHE A 75 4.77 -3.45 26.84
N SER A 76 5.43 -4.21 27.71
CA SER A 76 6.72 -3.83 28.25
C SER A 76 7.83 -4.32 27.31
N GLY A 77 8.79 -3.47 27.03
CA GLY A 77 9.89 -3.83 26.12
C GLY A 77 10.93 -2.74 26.01
N LYS A 78 11.76 -2.86 25.00
CA LYS A 78 12.78 -1.90 24.61
C LYS A 78 12.33 -1.22 23.32
N ILE A 79 12.31 0.11 23.28
CA ILE A 79 11.93 0.87 22.10
C ILE A 79 13.12 0.99 21.14
N VAL A 80 12.88 0.75 19.85
CA VAL A 80 13.88 0.90 18.79
C VAL A 80 13.27 1.66 17.63
N TYR A 81 13.98 2.68 17.15
CA TYR A 81 13.60 3.48 15.99
C TYR A 81 14.44 3.09 14.79
N SER A 82 13.80 2.92 13.64
CA SER A 82 14.47 2.61 12.36
C SER A 82 14.89 3.85 11.56
N THR A 83 14.69 5.07 12.09
CA THR A 83 14.73 6.31 11.31
C THR A 83 15.54 7.42 11.94
N ARG A 84 15.83 8.47 11.12
CA ARG A 84 16.53 9.69 11.55
C ARG A 84 15.65 10.51 12.49
N PHE A 85 16.25 11.00 13.56
CA PHE A 85 15.61 11.88 14.52
C PHE A 85 16.58 12.99 14.94
N VAL A 86 16.03 14.13 15.34
CA VAL A 86 16.77 15.26 15.89
C VAL A 86 16.43 15.39 17.36
N LYS A 87 17.48 15.55 18.19
CA LYS A 87 17.33 15.79 19.63
C LYS A 87 17.11 17.28 19.87
N LYS A 88 15.98 17.60 20.50
CA LYS A 88 15.65 18.94 20.96
C LYS A 88 16.34 19.26 22.30
N LYS A 89 16.53 20.52 22.62
CA LYS A 89 17.11 20.94 23.90
C LYS A 89 16.33 20.45 25.11
N ASP A 90 15.04 20.27 24.99
CA ASP A 90 14.12 19.77 26.04
C ASP A 90 14.31 18.27 26.31
N GLY A 91 15.21 17.60 25.58
CA GLY A 91 15.46 16.16 25.72
C GLY A 91 14.50 15.28 24.92
N THR A 92 13.50 15.82 24.24
CA THR A 92 12.60 15.12 23.32
C THR A 92 13.25 14.92 21.95
N PHE A 93 12.76 13.93 21.19
CA PHE A 93 13.27 13.62 19.87
C PHE A 93 12.17 13.90 18.84
N ILE A 94 12.53 14.42 17.66
CA ILE A 94 11.59 14.68 16.57
C ILE A 94 12.01 13.86 15.36
N THR A 95 11.07 13.14 14.73
CA THR A 95 11.32 12.37 13.53
C THR A 95 11.46 13.28 12.32
N LEU A 96 12.49 12.99 11.50
CA LEU A 96 12.76 13.74 10.26
C LEU A 96 12.41 12.94 8.99
N ALA A 97 12.16 11.64 9.09
CA ALA A 97 11.77 10.84 7.94
C ALA A 97 10.26 10.92 7.67
N GLN A 98 9.87 10.80 6.41
CA GLN A 98 8.47 10.87 5.95
C GLN A 98 7.63 9.72 6.54
N SER A 99 8.23 8.56 6.74
CA SER A 99 7.66 7.40 7.40
C SER A 99 8.69 6.83 8.37
N SER A 100 8.31 6.67 9.61
CA SER A 100 9.17 6.17 10.67
C SER A 100 8.50 5.01 11.38
N ASP A 101 9.24 3.92 11.61
CA ASP A 101 8.75 2.80 12.39
C ASP A 101 9.27 2.88 13.82
N VAL A 102 8.33 2.82 14.77
CA VAL A 102 8.59 2.73 16.20
C VAL A 102 8.29 1.31 16.65
N ASN A 103 9.33 0.55 16.96
CA ASN A 103 9.23 -0.85 17.33
C ASN A 103 9.45 -1.03 18.83
N VAL A 104 8.60 -1.83 19.47
CA VAL A 104 8.79 -2.31 20.84
C VAL A 104 9.28 -3.74 20.77
N ILE A 105 10.48 -3.98 21.31
CA ILE A 105 11.18 -5.28 21.25
C ILE A 105 11.20 -5.88 22.65
N ASP A 106 10.82 -7.15 22.76
CA ASP A 106 10.92 -7.94 24.00
C ASP A 106 12.38 -8.31 24.35
N GLU A 107 12.60 -8.83 25.54
CA GLU A 107 13.91 -9.30 26.02
C GLU A 107 14.54 -10.38 25.12
N ASN A 108 13.74 -11.08 24.33
CA ASN A 108 14.19 -12.09 23.37
C ASN A 108 14.60 -11.50 22.00
N GLY A 109 14.51 -10.19 21.78
CA GLY A 109 14.80 -9.54 20.51
C GLY A 109 13.68 -9.66 19.47
N MET A 110 12.47 -10.09 19.86
CA MET A 110 11.32 -10.16 18.97
C MET A 110 10.54 -8.84 19.03
N VAL A 111 10.12 -8.34 17.86
CA VAL A 111 9.23 -7.19 17.77
C VAL A 111 7.84 -7.62 18.23
N VAL A 112 7.38 -7.03 19.32
CA VAL A 112 6.06 -7.29 19.93
C VAL A 112 5.03 -6.33 19.39
N GLU A 113 5.42 -5.08 19.14
CA GLU A 113 4.56 -4.01 18.67
C GLU A 113 5.34 -3.13 17.68
N SER A 114 4.69 -2.75 16.58
CA SER A 114 5.27 -1.87 15.56
C SER A 114 4.25 -0.81 15.18
N HIS A 115 4.65 0.46 15.23
CA HIS A 115 3.79 1.60 14.90
C HIS A 115 4.47 2.50 13.88
N LYS A 116 3.71 2.92 12.87
CA LYS A 116 4.16 3.93 11.91
C LYS A 116 3.83 5.31 12.43
N VAL A 117 4.82 6.18 12.43
CA VAL A 117 4.69 7.58 12.87
C VAL A 117 5.01 8.54 11.72
N PRO A 118 4.25 9.63 11.57
CA PRO A 118 4.47 10.60 10.52
C PRO A 118 5.68 11.51 10.81
N TYR A 119 6.13 12.25 9.79
CA TYR A 119 7.14 13.28 9.89
C TYR A 119 6.77 14.35 10.96
N GLY A 120 7.74 14.77 11.73
CA GLY A 120 7.56 15.79 12.77
C GLY A 120 6.93 15.28 14.06
N THR A 121 6.79 13.97 14.22
CA THR A 121 6.32 13.35 15.47
C THR A 121 7.31 13.56 16.59
N VAL A 122 6.83 13.93 17.76
CA VAL A 122 7.61 14.07 18.98
C VAL A 122 7.67 12.72 19.70
N LEU A 123 8.88 12.19 19.88
CA LEU A 123 9.16 10.95 20.60
C LEU A 123 9.61 11.28 22.02
N ASN A 124 8.99 10.64 23.01
CA ASN A 124 9.25 10.93 24.42
C ASN A 124 10.45 10.18 24.98
N TYR A 125 10.82 9.05 24.38
CA TYR A 125 11.88 8.17 24.86
C TYR A 125 13.04 8.10 23.86
N PRO A 126 14.30 8.06 24.30
CA PRO A 126 15.42 7.77 23.39
C PRO A 126 15.36 6.32 22.91
N SER A 127 15.95 6.06 21.73
CA SER A 127 16.14 4.68 21.26
C SER A 127 16.88 3.86 22.32
N ASP A 128 16.53 2.59 22.42
CA ASP A 128 17.08 1.63 23.40
C ASP A 128 16.60 1.81 24.85
N SER A 129 15.64 2.69 25.13
CA SER A 129 15.04 2.82 26.46
C SER A 129 14.00 1.74 26.76
N LYS A 130 13.83 1.40 28.04
CA LYS A 130 12.79 0.48 28.51
C LYS A 130 11.49 1.25 28.69
N VAL A 131 10.40 0.70 28.15
CA VAL A 131 9.03 1.24 28.24
C VAL A 131 8.11 0.25 28.96
N LYS A 132 7.06 0.78 29.58
CA LYS A 132 6.05 0.01 30.30
C LYS A 132 4.70 0.17 29.62
N PRO A 133 3.77 -0.78 29.82
CA PRO A 133 2.39 -0.64 29.33
C PRO A 133 1.74 0.65 29.83
N GLY A 134 1.11 1.42 28.93
CA GLY A 134 0.51 2.73 29.21
C GLY A 134 1.45 3.93 29.02
N ASP A 135 2.72 3.72 28.64
CA ASP A 135 3.62 4.82 28.31
C ASP A 135 3.30 5.39 26.93
N ILE A 136 3.26 6.73 26.81
CA ILE A 136 3.07 7.41 25.52
C ILE A 136 4.42 7.46 24.82
N LEU A 137 4.56 6.71 23.71
CA LEU A 137 5.77 6.61 22.92
C LEU A 137 5.98 7.82 22.03
N ALA A 138 4.92 8.22 21.35
CA ALA A 138 4.95 9.23 20.30
C ALA A 138 3.73 10.15 20.41
N LYS A 139 3.88 11.41 20.01
CA LYS A 139 2.79 12.40 19.94
C LYS A 139 2.95 13.30 18.72
N TRP A 140 1.86 13.55 18.00
CA TRP A 140 1.85 14.45 16.85
C TRP A 140 0.55 15.25 16.76
N ASP A 141 0.51 16.24 15.88
CA ASP A 141 -0.71 16.97 15.54
C ASP A 141 -1.30 16.39 14.26
N PRO A 142 -2.49 15.78 14.29
CA PRO A 142 -3.10 15.18 13.12
C PRO A 142 -3.62 16.19 12.09
N LEU A 143 -3.80 17.47 12.47
CA LEU A 143 -4.35 18.52 11.63
C LEU A 143 -3.28 19.28 10.87
N THR A 144 -2.06 19.35 11.41
CA THR A 144 -0.97 20.10 10.82
C THR A 144 0.31 19.28 10.71
N ARG A 145 1.02 19.45 9.60
CA ARG A 145 2.36 18.87 9.42
C ARG A 145 3.39 19.96 9.69
N PRO A 146 4.25 19.83 10.71
CA PRO A 146 5.28 20.80 10.99
C PRO A 146 6.43 20.68 9.99
N VAL A 147 7.03 21.78 9.57
CA VAL A 147 8.35 21.82 8.92
C VAL A 147 9.38 22.12 10.01
N VAL A 148 10.34 21.23 10.20
CA VAL A 148 11.28 21.27 11.35
C VAL A 148 12.68 21.66 10.89
N ALA A 149 13.33 22.56 11.62
CA ALA A 149 14.71 22.96 11.37
C ALA A 149 15.70 21.87 11.80
N GLU A 150 16.54 21.41 10.89
CA GLU A 150 17.61 20.46 11.18
C GLU A 150 18.87 21.14 11.73
N VAL A 151 19.03 22.44 11.45
CA VAL A 151 20.20 23.24 11.82
C VAL A 151 19.77 24.47 12.59
N ALA A 152 20.50 24.84 13.64
CA ALA A 152 20.27 26.09 14.37
C ALA A 152 20.86 27.29 13.60
N GLY A 153 20.13 28.40 13.52
CA GLY A 153 20.58 29.63 12.86
C GLY A 153 19.53 30.71 12.86
N LYS A 154 19.70 31.73 12.01
CA LYS A 154 18.71 32.79 11.80
C LYS A 154 17.87 32.50 10.57
N ALA A 155 16.55 32.65 10.69
CA ALA A 155 15.65 32.55 9.56
C ALA A 155 15.80 33.76 8.65
N LYS A 156 16.02 33.56 7.37
CA LYS A 156 15.99 34.59 6.34
C LYS A 156 14.89 34.24 5.33
N PHE A 157 13.96 35.16 5.14
CA PHE A 157 12.88 34.96 4.19
C PHE A 157 13.34 35.30 2.78
N VAL A 158 13.04 34.43 1.82
CA VAL A 158 13.34 34.63 0.40
C VAL A 158 12.05 34.42 -0.39
N ASP A 159 11.72 35.34 -1.27
CA ASP A 159 10.51 35.35 -2.11
C ASP A 159 9.17 35.31 -1.31
N ILE A 160 9.19 35.79 -0.05
CA ILE A 160 8.00 35.94 0.79
C ILE A 160 7.61 37.42 0.78
N GLU A 161 6.66 37.78 -0.08
CA GLU A 161 6.17 39.16 -0.25
C GLU A 161 4.68 39.23 0.08
N ASP A 162 4.31 40.15 0.96
CA ASP A 162 2.91 40.37 1.36
C ASP A 162 2.05 40.81 0.17
N GLY A 163 0.88 40.19 0.01
CA GLY A 163 -0.06 40.43 -1.10
C GLY A 163 0.32 39.74 -2.44
N ILE A 164 1.49 39.14 -2.56
CA ILE A 164 1.96 38.45 -3.79
C ILE A 164 2.13 36.95 -3.55
N THR A 165 3.00 36.55 -2.63
CA THR A 165 3.31 35.17 -2.29
C THR A 165 2.84 34.79 -0.89
N ALA A 166 2.59 35.77 -0.04
CA ALA A 166 2.12 35.59 1.33
C ALA A 166 0.98 36.57 1.65
N SER A 167 0.13 36.21 2.60
CA SER A 167 -0.94 37.05 3.12
C SER A 167 -0.86 37.05 4.65
N VAL A 168 -0.84 38.21 5.24
CA VAL A 168 -0.84 38.36 6.70
C VAL A 168 -2.29 38.28 7.19
N LYS A 169 -2.63 37.18 7.87
CA LYS A 169 -3.92 36.99 8.54
C LYS A 169 -3.74 37.21 10.04
N GLN A 170 -4.53 38.10 10.60
CA GLN A 170 -4.59 38.30 12.04
C GLN A 170 -5.66 37.36 12.61
N ASP A 171 -5.25 36.46 13.50
CA ASP A 171 -6.18 35.61 14.21
C ASP A 171 -6.99 36.45 15.21
N GLU A 172 -8.30 36.53 15.01
CA GLU A 172 -9.21 37.33 15.82
C GLU A 172 -9.30 36.86 17.28
N LEU A 173 -8.95 35.58 17.55
CA LEU A 173 -9.01 35.00 18.89
C LEU A 173 -7.72 35.18 19.69
N THR A 174 -6.58 35.06 19.04
CA THR A 174 -5.26 35.12 19.70
C THR A 174 -4.55 36.46 19.53
N GLY A 175 -5.00 37.29 18.58
CA GLY A 175 -4.37 38.56 18.23
C GLY A 175 -3.00 38.44 17.57
N LEU A 176 -2.54 37.23 17.30
CA LEU A 176 -1.27 36.94 16.63
C LEU A 176 -1.43 37.09 15.11
N SER A 177 -0.47 37.74 14.49
CA SER A 177 -0.39 37.80 13.02
C SER A 177 0.32 36.58 12.50
N ASN A 178 -0.40 35.70 11.79
CA ASN A 178 0.14 34.55 11.10
C ASN A 178 0.33 34.91 9.61
N ILE A 179 1.48 34.53 9.07
CA ILE A 179 1.77 34.68 7.64
C ILE A 179 1.36 33.39 6.96
N GLU A 180 0.40 33.46 6.05
CA GLU A 180 -0.04 32.33 5.25
C GLU A 180 0.51 32.46 3.83
N ILE A 181 1.10 31.38 3.31
CA ILE A 181 1.62 31.31 1.93
C ILE A 181 0.47 31.09 0.96
N ILE A 182 0.34 31.96 -0.05
CA ILE A 182 -0.69 31.88 -1.08
C ILE A 182 -0.34 30.77 -2.07
N ASP A 183 -1.33 29.93 -2.43
CA ASP A 183 -1.15 28.86 -3.41
C ASP A 183 -0.74 29.43 -4.79
N VAL A 184 0.10 28.71 -5.52
CA VAL A 184 0.59 29.12 -6.86
C VAL A 184 -0.55 29.40 -7.84
N THR A 185 -1.68 28.68 -7.71
CA THR A 185 -2.87 28.85 -8.56
C THR A 185 -3.63 30.14 -8.29
N GLU A 186 -3.55 30.66 -7.07
CA GLU A 186 -4.24 31.88 -6.63
C GLU A 186 -3.39 33.15 -6.81
N ARG A 187 -2.09 33.02 -7.11
CA ARG A 187 -1.18 34.13 -7.33
C ARG A 187 -1.47 34.88 -8.63
N PRO A 188 -1.17 36.18 -8.70
CA PRO A 188 -1.26 36.92 -9.94
C PRO A 188 -0.45 36.28 -11.06
N LYS A 189 -1.00 36.27 -12.30
CA LYS A 189 -0.32 35.72 -13.47
C LYS A 189 0.93 36.54 -13.81
N GLY A 190 2.05 35.86 -14.03
CA GLY A 190 3.34 36.48 -14.37
C GLY A 190 4.47 35.99 -13.46
N GLU A 191 5.45 36.87 -13.20
CA GLU A 191 6.63 36.55 -12.36
C GLU A 191 6.28 36.06 -10.95
N ALA A 192 5.10 36.41 -10.42
CA ALA A 192 4.63 35.97 -9.11
C ALA A 192 4.42 34.46 -9.02
N GLN A 193 4.09 33.80 -10.13
CA GLN A 193 3.92 32.33 -10.18
C GLN A 193 5.26 31.57 -10.25
N GLU A 194 6.33 32.25 -10.65
CA GLU A 194 7.67 31.65 -10.70
C GLU A 194 8.44 31.78 -9.38
N LYS A 195 8.00 32.69 -8.49
CA LYS A 195 8.60 32.88 -7.16
C LYS A 195 8.36 31.65 -6.28
N LYS A 196 9.44 31.19 -5.60
CA LYS A 196 9.40 30.07 -4.68
C LYS A 196 9.63 30.58 -3.25
N PRO A 197 8.54 30.79 -2.47
CA PRO A 197 8.69 31.18 -1.08
C PRO A 197 9.50 30.14 -0.31
N SER A 198 10.59 30.56 0.28
CA SER A 198 11.51 29.69 1.00
C SER A 198 12.11 30.39 2.22
N ILE A 199 12.53 29.59 3.19
CA ILE A 199 13.24 30.04 4.37
C ILE A 199 14.64 29.46 4.34
N HIS A 200 15.65 30.34 4.35
CA HIS A 200 17.04 29.98 4.42
C HIS A 200 17.56 30.12 5.84
N ILE A 201 18.25 29.12 6.35
CA ILE A 201 18.91 29.22 7.66
C ILE A 201 20.32 29.75 7.46
N VAL A 202 20.56 30.95 8.00
CA VAL A 202 21.86 31.64 7.87
C VAL A 202 22.58 31.72 9.20
N ASP A 203 23.90 31.78 9.12
CA ASP A 203 24.75 32.05 10.27
C ASP A 203 24.70 33.56 10.65
N GLY A 204 25.22 33.92 11.82
CA GLY A 204 25.31 35.33 12.27
C GLY A 204 26.02 36.29 11.31
N ARG A 205 26.70 35.76 10.28
CA ARG A 205 27.36 36.52 9.20
C ARG A 205 26.55 36.59 7.90
N GLY A 206 25.33 36.04 7.86
CA GLY A 206 24.47 36.01 6.68
C GLY A 206 24.82 34.94 5.64
N LYS A 207 25.73 34.00 5.96
CA LYS A 207 26.06 32.87 5.09
C LYS A 207 25.10 31.72 5.39
N GLU A 208 24.61 31.06 4.33
CA GLU A 208 23.75 29.89 4.43
C GLU A 208 24.49 28.73 5.10
N LYS A 209 23.81 28.06 6.02
CA LYS A 209 24.32 26.86 6.68
C LYS A 209 24.03 25.62 5.84
N THR A 210 24.89 24.62 5.93
CA THR A 210 24.70 23.32 5.29
C THR A 210 24.00 22.33 6.23
N LEU A 211 23.28 21.38 5.67
CA LEU A 211 22.65 20.29 6.41
C LEU A 211 23.72 19.35 7.01
N PRO A 212 23.45 18.69 8.16
CA PRO A 212 24.45 17.88 8.86
C PRO A 212 24.97 16.68 8.05
N ASP A 213 24.12 16.12 7.17
CA ASP A 213 24.41 14.87 6.43
C ASP A 213 24.66 15.09 4.95
N SER A 214 24.62 16.35 4.48
CA SER A 214 24.88 16.70 3.08
C SER A 214 25.52 18.09 2.99
N ASP A 215 26.30 18.35 1.92
CA ASP A 215 26.84 19.69 1.66
C ASP A 215 25.76 20.65 1.10
N ALA A 216 24.51 20.25 1.07
CA ALA A 216 23.40 21.07 0.59
C ALA A 216 23.07 22.22 1.57
N PRO A 217 22.74 23.40 1.06
CA PRO A 217 22.31 24.51 1.91
C PRO A 217 20.98 24.22 2.59
N ALA A 218 20.81 24.66 3.85
CA ALA A 218 19.58 24.48 4.61
C ALA A 218 18.48 25.45 4.12
N ILE A 219 17.82 25.08 3.02
CA ILE A 219 16.75 25.83 2.36
C ILE A 219 15.44 25.05 2.47
N TYR A 220 14.42 25.65 3.08
CA TYR A 220 13.10 25.06 3.25
C TYR A 220 12.10 25.75 2.36
N THR A 221 11.71 25.13 1.26
CA THR A 221 10.68 25.65 0.34
C THR A 221 9.29 25.41 0.94
N LEU A 222 8.46 26.45 0.95
CA LEU A 222 7.15 26.40 1.58
C LEU A 222 6.05 26.19 0.54
N PRO A 223 5.15 25.22 0.77
CA PRO A 223 3.97 25.03 -0.06
C PRO A 223 2.92 26.12 0.13
N GLY A 224 1.95 26.17 -0.77
CA GLY A 224 0.72 26.93 -0.55
C GLY A 224 0.00 26.46 0.72
N ASN A 225 -0.72 27.37 1.39
CA ASN A 225 -1.41 27.15 2.65
C ASN A 225 -0.50 26.75 3.84
N ALA A 226 0.78 27.04 3.77
CA ALA A 226 1.68 26.92 4.91
C ALA A 226 1.57 28.15 5.82
N PHE A 227 1.46 27.92 7.12
CA PHE A 227 1.40 28.96 8.15
C PHE A 227 2.77 29.15 8.78
N LEU A 228 3.30 30.36 8.67
CA LEU A 228 4.56 30.75 9.29
C LEU A 228 4.32 31.30 10.69
N GLN A 229 5.07 30.77 11.65
CA GLN A 229 5.04 31.24 13.04
C GLN A 229 6.30 32.07 13.40
N LEU A 230 7.19 32.27 12.42
CA LEU A 230 8.46 32.95 12.60
C LEU A 230 8.44 34.32 11.95
N SER A 231 9.27 35.22 12.49
CA SER A 231 9.58 36.53 11.90
C SER A 231 10.94 36.48 11.18
N ASP A 232 11.13 37.30 10.18
CA ASP A 232 12.41 37.42 9.48
C ASP A 232 13.52 37.82 10.44
N GLY A 233 14.66 37.15 10.37
CA GLY A 233 15.81 37.33 11.28
C GLY A 233 15.70 36.67 12.65
N GLN A 234 14.65 35.93 12.97
CA GLN A 234 14.49 35.23 14.24
C GLN A 234 15.46 34.05 14.37
N ASP A 235 16.01 33.87 15.58
CA ASP A 235 16.87 32.72 15.88
C ASP A 235 16.05 31.44 16.01
N ILE A 236 16.45 30.40 15.29
CA ILE A 236 15.85 29.07 15.31
C ILE A 236 16.82 28.07 15.92
N GLU A 237 16.31 27.23 16.81
CA GLU A 237 17.06 26.11 17.39
C GLU A 237 16.85 24.82 16.59
N VAL A 238 17.74 23.85 16.73
CA VAL A 238 17.60 22.51 16.14
C VAL A 238 16.31 21.86 16.68
N GLY A 239 15.49 21.33 15.78
CA GLY A 239 14.16 20.79 16.12
C GLY A 239 13.07 21.88 16.31
N GLY A 240 13.37 23.16 16.00
CA GLY A 240 12.38 24.24 16.00
C GLY A 240 11.41 24.13 14.80
N VAL A 241 10.12 24.40 15.02
CA VAL A 241 9.12 24.43 13.94
C VAL A 241 9.26 25.73 13.14
N ILE A 242 9.52 25.61 11.85
CA ILE A 242 9.66 26.72 10.91
C ILE A 242 8.29 27.17 10.39
N ALA A 243 7.50 26.21 9.93
CA ALA A 243 6.18 26.42 9.38
C ALA A 243 5.27 25.23 9.71
N ARG A 244 3.96 25.43 9.63
CA ARG A 244 2.97 24.37 9.74
C ARG A 244 2.15 24.31 8.45
N ILE A 245 1.99 23.14 7.89
CA ILE A 245 1.21 22.89 6.69
C ILE A 245 -0.12 22.27 7.13
N SER A 246 -1.25 22.89 6.78
CA SER A 246 -2.57 22.33 7.07
C SER A 246 -2.82 21.09 6.21
N GLN A 247 -3.21 19.98 6.84
CA GLN A 247 -3.55 18.74 6.15
C GLN A 247 -5.01 18.70 5.66
N GLU A 248 -5.86 19.63 6.09
CA GLU A 248 -7.28 19.65 5.69
C GLU A 248 -7.48 19.90 4.19
N SER A 249 -6.63 20.73 3.57
CA SER A 249 -6.74 21.05 2.15
C SER A 249 -6.33 19.91 1.22
N ALA A 250 -5.50 18.97 1.68
CA ALA A 250 -5.09 17.83 0.88
C ALA A 250 -6.15 16.71 0.87
N LYS A 251 -6.89 16.54 1.96
CA LYS A 251 -7.92 15.48 2.08
C LYS A 251 -9.24 15.84 1.37
N THR A 252 -9.54 17.12 1.14
CA THR A 252 -10.83 17.56 0.57
C THR A 252 -10.87 17.57 -0.96
N LYS A 253 -9.73 17.54 -1.66
CA LYS A 253 -9.69 17.67 -3.13
C LYS A 253 -10.03 16.41 -3.93
N ASP A 254 -10.03 15.21 -3.35
CA ASP A 254 -10.27 13.97 -4.13
C ASP A 254 -11.10 12.92 -3.39
N ILE A 255 -12.12 13.35 -2.64
CA ILE A 255 -13.01 12.41 -1.96
C ILE A 255 -14.16 12.03 -2.88
N THR A 256 -13.93 11.11 -3.80
CA THR A 256 -15.00 10.21 -4.22
C THR A 256 -15.27 9.28 -3.04
N GLY A 257 -16.09 9.75 -2.09
CA GLY A 257 -16.45 8.97 -0.91
C GLY A 257 -17.45 7.86 -1.24
N GLY A 258 -17.63 6.94 -0.32
CA GLY A 258 -18.65 5.91 -0.40
C GLY A 258 -18.35 4.77 -1.37
N LEU A 259 -19.40 4.17 -1.93
CA LEU A 259 -19.32 2.99 -2.81
C LEU A 259 -18.42 3.18 -4.05
N PRO A 260 -18.37 4.34 -4.73
CA PRO A 260 -17.45 4.55 -5.84
C PRO A 260 -15.98 4.36 -5.45
N ARG A 261 -15.55 4.79 -4.26
CA ARG A 261 -14.18 4.59 -3.78
C ARG A 261 -13.86 3.12 -3.57
N VAL A 262 -14.78 2.35 -2.99
CA VAL A 262 -14.64 0.90 -2.82
C VAL A 262 -14.51 0.20 -4.18
N ALA A 263 -15.34 0.60 -5.16
CA ALA A 263 -15.25 0.07 -6.52
C ALA A 263 -13.90 0.40 -7.19
N ASP A 264 -13.39 1.62 -7.04
CA ASP A 264 -12.10 2.02 -7.59
C ASP A 264 -10.92 1.25 -6.96
N LEU A 265 -10.98 0.97 -5.65
CA LEU A 265 -9.98 0.16 -4.97
C LEU A 265 -9.99 -1.30 -5.44
N PHE A 266 -11.17 -1.93 -5.56
CA PHE A 266 -11.27 -3.30 -6.06
C PHE A 266 -10.95 -3.42 -7.56
N GLU A 267 -11.18 -2.39 -8.36
CA GLU A 267 -10.75 -2.36 -9.76
C GLU A 267 -9.28 -1.93 -9.93
N ALA A 268 -8.59 -1.63 -8.85
CA ALA A 268 -7.21 -1.15 -8.84
C ALA A 268 -7.00 0.01 -9.85
N ARG A 269 -7.96 0.96 -9.90
CA ARG A 269 -7.90 2.09 -10.82
C ARG A 269 -6.80 3.04 -10.44
N LYS A 270 -6.03 3.48 -11.44
CA LYS A 270 -5.05 4.55 -11.24
C LYS A 270 -5.79 5.87 -10.99
N PRO A 271 -5.43 6.61 -9.95
CA PRO A 271 -6.01 7.94 -9.70
C PRO A 271 -5.65 8.90 -10.85
N LYS A 272 -6.48 9.92 -11.05
CA LYS A 272 -6.25 10.93 -12.12
C LYS A 272 -4.94 11.68 -11.90
N GLU A 273 -4.63 11.99 -10.64
CA GLU A 273 -3.40 12.67 -10.22
C GLU A 273 -2.66 11.77 -9.21
N PRO A 274 -1.90 10.75 -9.68
CA PRO A 274 -1.18 9.87 -8.80
C PRO A 274 -0.04 10.61 -8.11
N ALA A 275 0.19 10.32 -6.83
CA ALA A 275 1.41 10.72 -6.14
C ALA A 275 2.63 10.14 -6.86
N ILE A 276 3.73 10.88 -6.86
CA ILE A 276 5.01 10.37 -7.36
C ILE A 276 5.78 9.84 -6.17
N LEU A 277 6.17 8.57 -6.25
CA LEU A 277 6.96 7.88 -5.23
C LEU A 277 8.43 7.82 -5.64
N ALA A 278 9.32 7.82 -4.65
CA ALA A 278 10.74 7.61 -4.87
C ALA A 278 10.99 6.20 -5.42
N GLN A 279 11.69 6.10 -6.54
CA GLN A 279 11.96 4.82 -7.20
C GLN A 279 13.08 4.04 -6.48
N GLU A 280 14.08 4.77 -5.97
CA GLU A 280 15.19 4.20 -5.21
C GLU A 280 15.48 5.05 -3.97
N SER A 281 16.20 4.46 -3.01
CA SER A 281 16.64 5.15 -1.80
C SER A 281 17.88 5.98 -2.09
N GLY A 282 17.91 7.24 -1.65
CA GLY A 282 19.08 8.09 -1.92
C GLY A 282 18.90 9.53 -1.46
N ILE A 283 19.80 10.39 -1.88
CA ILE A 283 19.79 11.82 -1.57
C ILE A 283 19.15 12.60 -2.71
N VAL A 284 18.21 13.47 -2.37
CA VAL A 284 17.47 14.30 -3.31
C VAL A 284 18.33 15.49 -3.77
N SER A 285 18.36 15.73 -5.08
CA SER A 285 18.94 16.93 -5.67
C SER A 285 18.08 17.46 -6.83
N TRP A 286 18.19 18.77 -7.12
CA TRP A 286 17.43 19.38 -8.20
C TRP A 286 18.25 19.47 -9.48
N GLY A 287 17.72 18.92 -10.55
CA GLY A 287 18.30 19.07 -11.88
C GLY A 287 17.77 20.29 -12.63
N LYS A 288 18.35 20.57 -13.81
CA LYS A 288 17.89 21.67 -14.67
C LYS A 288 16.42 21.45 -15.07
N PRO A 289 15.53 22.45 -14.89
CA PRO A 289 14.12 22.34 -15.24
C PRO A 289 13.94 22.14 -16.74
N THR A 290 12.98 21.31 -17.14
CA THR A 290 12.67 21.01 -18.54
C THR A 290 11.23 21.45 -18.82
N LYS A 291 10.99 22.21 -19.88
CA LYS A 291 9.67 22.67 -20.40
C LYS A 291 8.46 22.39 -19.50
N GLY A 292 8.26 23.21 -18.42
CA GLY A 292 7.12 23.13 -17.52
C GLY A 292 7.16 21.99 -16.48
N LYS A 293 8.28 21.24 -16.40
CA LYS A 293 8.50 20.20 -15.40
C LYS A 293 9.80 20.47 -14.64
N GLU A 294 9.80 20.16 -13.36
CA GLU A 294 11.00 20.15 -12.53
C GLU A 294 11.63 18.77 -12.60
N ARG A 295 12.93 18.72 -12.60
CA ARG A 295 13.70 17.48 -12.62
C ARG A 295 14.22 17.22 -11.22
N LEU A 296 13.67 16.23 -10.58
CA LEU A 296 14.16 15.69 -9.33
C LEU A 296 15.15 14.57 -9.65
N ILE A 297 16.30 14.59 -9.02
CA ILE A 297 17.32 13.56 -9.13
C ILE A 297 17.50 12.94 -7.75
N ILE A 298 17.38 11.63 -7.68
CA ILE A 298 17.70 10.85 -6.47
C ILE A 298 19.02 10.13 -6.76
N THR A 299 20.04 10.42 -5.99
CA THR A 299 21.36 9.78 -6.12
C THR A 299 21.45 8.66 -5.09
N ASP A 300 21.59 7.43 -5.57
CA ASP A 300 21.72 6.25 -4.74
C ASP A 300 23.10 6.18 -4.06
N GLU A 301 23.29 5.29 -3.09
CA GLU A 301 24.57 5.04 -2.41
C GLU A 301 25.68 4.58 -3.36
N GLU A 302 25.31 3.99 -4.49
CA GLU A 302 26.24 3.58 -5.56
C GLU A 302 26.62 4.75 -6.52
N GLY A 303 26.03 5.95 -6.32
CA GLY A 303 26.26 7.13 -7.17
C GLY A 303 25.45 7.14 -8.45
N THR A 304 24.46 6.26 -8.61
CA THR A 304 23.57 6.25 -9.78
C THR A 304 22.50 7.33 -9.65
N GLU A 305 22.30 8.13 -10.70
CA GLU A 305 21.30 9.19 -10.71
C GLU A 305 19.97 8.71 -11.30
N HIS A 306 18.91 8.72 -10.52
CA HIS A 306 17.55 8.43 -10.95
C HIS A 306 16.76 9.73 -11.10
N ALA A 307 16.48 10.13 -12.35
CA ALA A 307 15.83 11.40 -12.66
C ALA A 307 14.32 11.23 -12.86
N THR A 308 13.51 11.90 -12.06
CA THR A 308 12.05 11.93 -12.16
C THR A 308 11.56 13.32 -12.56
N LEU A 309 10.64 13.41 -13.52
CA LEU A 309 10.10 14.67 -14.03
C LEU A 309 8.74 14.97 -13.37
N ILE A 310 8.68 16.02 -12.57
CA ILE A 310 7.50 16.44 -11.81
C ILE A 310 6.90 17.69 -12.45
N PRO A 311 5.58 17.76 -12.74
CA PRO A 311 4.94 18.99 -13.21
C PRO A 311 5.09 20.14 -12.20
N LYS A 312 5.38 21.34 -12.63
CA LYS A 312 5.54 22.53 -11.76
C LYS A 312 4.30 22.88 -10.95
N THR A 313 3.13 22.42 -11.38
CA THR A 313 1.84 22.64 -10.68
C THR A 313 1.65 21.76 -9.45
N ARG A 314 2.52 20.75 -9.26
CA ARG A 314 2.43 19.84 -8.12
C ARG A 314 3.32 20.33 -6.99
N HIS A 315 2.79 20.17 -5.78
CA HIS A 315 3.60 20.38 -4.60
C HIS A 315 4.55 19.21 -4.37
N ILE A 316 5.78 19.54 -4.02
CA ILE A 316 6.84 18.57 -3.75
C ILE A 316 7.10 18.57 -2.25
N ASN A 317 7.05 17.39 -1.64
CA ASN A 317 7.13 17.19 -0.20
C ASN A 317 8.57 16.99 0.31
N VAL A 318 9.54 16.92 -0.58
CA VAL A 318 10.94 16.64 -0.25
C VAL A 318 11.81 17.89 -0.48
N PHE A 319 12.84 18.02 0.35
CA PHE A 319 13.78 19.13 0.30
C PHE A 319 15.09 18.72 -0.37
N GLU A 320 15.85 19.71 -0.84
CA GLU A 320 17.17 19.48 -1.41
C GLU A 320 18.13 18.95 -0.35
N GLY A 321 18.85 17.86 -0.66
CA GLY A 321 19.75 17.18 0.28
C GLY A 321 19.05 16.25 1.27
N GLU A 322 17.73 16.11 1.22
CA GLU A 322 16.99 15.16 2.05
C GLU A 322 17.24 13.72 1.58
N ARG A 323 17.41 12.81 2.51
CA ARG A 323 17.49 11.37 2.21
C ARG A 323 16.09 10.80 2.18
N VAL A 324 15.72 10.20 1.05
CA VAL A 324 14.45 9.51 0.83
C VAL A 324 14.67 8.00 0.74
N GLU A 325 13.69 7.23 1.19
CA GLU A 325 13.67 5.79 1.03
C GLU A 325 12.81 5.40 -0.19
N LYS A 326 13.07 4.21 -0.72
CA LYS A 326 12.28 3.65 -1.82
C LYS A 326 10.81 3.57 -1.44
N GLY A 327 9.95 4.22 -2.25
CA GLY A 327 8.51 4.27 -2.01
C GLY A 327 8.03 5.48 -1.19
N ASP A 328 8.90 6.40 -0.76
CA ASP A 328 8.48 7.62 -0.09
C ASP A 328 7.73 8.56 -1.04
N ILE A 329 6.79 9.33 -0.49
CA ILE A 329 5.95 10.24 -1.25
C ILE A 329 6.75 11.51 -1.56
N VAL A 330 7.13 11.67 -2.81
CA VAL A 330 7.87 12.83 -3.30
C VAL A 330 6.95 14.00 -3.64
N SER A 331 5.80 13.73 -4.25
CA SER A 331 4.83 14.78 -4.58
C SER A 331 3.43 14.42 -4.10
N ASP A 332 2.65 15.45 -3.77
CA ASP A 332 1.25 15.28 -3.38
C ASP A 332 0.42 14.59 -4.46
N GLY A 333 -0.54 13.80 -4.01
CA GLY A 333 -1.49 13.07 -4.83
C GLY A 333 -1.99 11.79 -4.16
N ALA A 334 -2.96 11.13 -4.77
CA ALA A 334 -3.42 9.84 -4.31
C ALA A 334 -2.43 8.74 -4.71
N MET A 335 -2.08 7.85 -3.79
CA MET A 335 -1.18 6.74 -4.09
C MET A 335 -1.82 5.77 -5.10
N SER A 336 -1.02 5.35 -6.09
CA SER A 336 -1.43 4.32 -7.05
C SER A 336 -1.18 2.93 -6.45
N PRO A 337 -2.20 2.03 -6.39
CA PRO A 337 -1.99 0.67 -5.88
C PRO A 337 -0.89 -0.11 -6.62
N HIS A 338 -0.73 0.14 -7.92
CA HIS A 338 0.31 -0.50 -8.72
C HIS A 338 1.72 -0.07 -8.31
N ASP A 339 1.91 1.23 -8.02
CA ASP A 339 3.20 1.78 -7.63
C ASP A 339 3.56 1.34 -6.20
N ILE A 340 2.56 1.22 -5.31
CA ILE A 340 2.75 0.63 -3.97
C ILE A 340 3.26 -0.81 -4.09
N LEU A 341 2.63 -1.64 -4.94
CA LEU A 341 3.05 -3.03 -5.12
C LEU A 341 4.49 -3.14 -5.62
N SER A 342 4.88 -2.30 -6.57
CA SER A 342 6.22 -2.36 -7.18
C SER A 342 7.33 -1.82 -6.29
N LEU A 343 7.05 -0.80 -5.47
CA LEU A 343 8.06 -0.08 -4.69
C LEU A 343 8.07 -0.49 -3.21
N ARG A 344 6.90 -0.64 -2.59
CA ARG A 344 6.76 -0.95 -1.16
C ARG A 344 6.47 -2.41 -0.87
N GLY A 345 6.01 -3.17 -1.88
CA GLY A 345 5.75 -4.59 -1.75
C GLY A 345 4.30 -4.97 -1.45
N LEU A 346 4.10 -6.25 -1.09
CA LEU A 346 2.78 -6.86 -0.95
C LEU A 346 2.07 -6.43 0.34
N ASP A 347 2.79 -6.37 1.44
CA ASP A 347 2.21 -6.13 2.76
C ASP A 347 1.64 -4.71 2.85
N GLU A 348 2.40 -3.71 2.42
CA GLU A 348 1.95 -2.31 2.33
C GLU A 348 0.75 -2.12 1.39
N LEU A 349 0.73 -2.84 0.26
CA LEU A 349 -0.43 -2.82 -0.64
C LEU A 349 -1.67 -3.38 0.04
N THR A 350 -1.51 -4.48 0.79
CA THR A 350 -2.62 -5.11 1.50
C THR A 350 -3.21 -4.17 2.54
N ASP A 351 -2.37 -3.58 3.37
CA ASP A 351 -2.77 -2.62 4.38
C ASP A 351 -3.48 -1.40 3.73
N TYR A 352 -2.90 -0.83 2.68
CA TYR A 352 -3.50 0.30 1.97
C TYR A 352 -4.91 0.00 1.43
N ILE A 353 -5.13 -1.18 0.83
CA ILE A 353 -6.43 -1.54 0.26
C ILE A 353 -7.42 -1.89 1.38
N VAL A 354 -7.00 -2.66 2.39
CA VAL A 354 -7.86 -3.04 3.51
C VAL A 354 -8.30 -1.80 4.27
N ASP A 355 -7.37 -0.93 4.66
CA ASP A 355 -7.68 0.30 5.39
C ASP A 355 -8.58 1.23 4.59
N GLY A 356 -8.27 1.44 3.29
CA GLY A 356 -9.10 2.29 2.43
C GLY A 356 -10.54 1.79 2.25
N ILE A 357 -10.75 0.47 2.24
CA ILE A 357 -12.09 -0.12 2.18
C ILE A 357 -12.76 -0.05 3.56
N GLN A 358 -12.06 -0.42 4.62
CA GLN A 358 -12.57 -0.39 5.99
C GLN A 358 -12.98 1.01 6.42
N GLU A 359 -12.21 2.04 6.06
CA GLU A 359 -12.54 3.44 6.34
C GLU A 359 -13.94 3.79 5.81
N VAL A 360 -14.24 3.42 4.55
CA VAL A 360 -15.56 3.68 3.94
C VAL A 360 -16.68 2.96 4.69
N TYR A 361 -16.48 1.70 5.09
CA TYR A 361 -17.50 0.93 5.80
C TYR A 361 -17.67 1.38 7.26
N ARG A 362 -16.57 1.68 7.96
CA ARG A 362 -16.59 2.19 9.34
C ARG A 362 -17.30 3.55 9.45
N LEU A 363 -17.08 4.46 8.49
CA LEU A 363 -17.79 5.74 8.40
C LEU A 363 -19.32 5.57 8.30
N GLN A 364 -19.78 4.43 7.78
CA GLN A 364 -21.20 4.09 7.69
C GLN A 364 -21.71 3.24 8.87
N GLY A 365 -20.83 2.97 9.86
CA GLY A 365 -21.17 2.14 11.02
C GLY A 365 -21.27 0.65 10.72
N VAL A 366 -20.70 0.20 9.58
CA VAL A 366 -20.67 -1.22 9.19
C VAL A 366 -19.33 -1.82 9.57
N SER A 367 -19.35 -2.94 10.28
CA SER A 367 -18.14 -3.69 10.63
C SER A 367 -18.03 -4.92 9.76
N ILE A 368 -16.97 -5.00 8.98
CA ILE A 368 -16.61 -6.15 8.12
C ILE A 368 -15.26 -6.69 8.62
N ASN A 369 -15.10 -8.01 8.65
CA ASN A 369 -13.82 -8.60 9.00
C ASN A 369 -12.84 -8.46 7.83
N ASP A 370 -11.59 -8.05 8.11
CA ASP A 370 -10.53 -7.83 7.12
C ASP A 370 -10.26 -9.06 6.25
N LYS A 371 -10.43 -10.24 6.81
CA LYS A 371 -10.27 -11.53 6.13
C LYS A 371 -11.10 -11.64 4.85
N HIS A 372 -12.29 -11.04 4.79
CA HIS A 372 -13.12 -11.04 3.58
C HIS A 372 -12.50 -10.20 2.45
N ILE A 373 -11.87 -9.08 2.82
CA ILE A 373 -11.19 -8.20 1.86
C ILE A 373 -9.89 -8.88 1.38
N GLU A 374 -9.13 -9.47 2.30
CA GLU A 374 -7.89 -10.19 2.00
C GLU A 374 -8.12 -11.39 1.04
N VAL A 375 -9.25 -12.11 1.19
CA VAL A 375 -9.64 -13.20 0.27
C VAL A 375 -9.77 -12.69 -1.17
N ILE A 376 -10.43 -11.54 -1.36
CA ILE A 376 -10.59 -10.94 -2.69
C ILE A 376 -9.26 -10.44 -3.21
N LEU A 377 -8.47 -9.77 -2.37
CA LEU A 377 -7.15 -9.26 -2.74
C LEU A 377 -6.20 -10.39 -3.17
N ASN A 378 -6.24 -11.53 -2.51
CA ASN A 378 -5.48 -12.70 -2.92
C ASN A 378 -5.83 -13.17 -4.35
N GLN A 379 -7.11 -13.06 -4.76
CA GLN A 379 -7.50 -13.36 -6.14
C GLN A 379 -7.04 -12.29 -7.14
N MET A 380 -6.99 -11.02 -6.74
CA MET A 380 -6.46 -9.92 -7.56
C MET A 380 -4.95 -10.06 -7.81
N LEU A 381 -4.22 -10.70 -6.90
CA LEU A 381 -2.75 -10.91 -6.95
C LEU A 381 -2.35 -12.30 -7.46
N ARG A 382 -3.27 -13.04 -8.05
CA ARG A 382 -3.06 -14.42 -8.52
C ARG A 382 -2.12 -14.52 -9.71
N LYS A 383 -2.04 -13.49 -10.54
CA LYS A 383 -1.20 -13.46 -11.75
C LYS A 383 0.15 -12.79 -11.49
N VAL A 384 1.15 -13.30 -12.21
CA VAL A 384 2.52 -12.78 -12.22
C VAL A 384 2.97 -12.59 -13.68
N VAL A 385 3.87 -11.65 -13.89
CA VAL A 385 4.55 -11.46 -15.19
C VAL A 385 5.95 -12.02 -15.09
N ILE A 386 6.34 -12.83 -16.06
CA ILE A 386 7.66 -13.44 -16.13
C ILE A 386 8.67 -12.38 -16.58
N THR A 387 9.67 -12.11 -15.78
CA THR A 387 10.80 -11.21 -16.10
C THR A 387 11.94 -11.99 -16.74
N GLU A 388 12.33 -13.11 -16.15
CA GLU A 388 13.36 -14.02 -16.68
C GLU A 388 12.83 -15.44 -16.65
N PRO A 389 12.74 -16.13 -17.81
CA PRO A 389 12.17 -17.47 -17.88
C PRO A 389 13.10 -18.57 -17.35
N GLY A 390 14.39 -18.30 -17.14
CA GLY A 390 15.36 -19.32 -16.76
C GLY A 390 15.37 -20.49 -17.74
N ASP A 391 15.40 -21.73 -17.21
CA ASP A 391 15.36 -22.99 -18.00
C ASP A 391 13.92 -23.53 -18.15
N SER A 392 12.91 -22.67 -18.11
CA SER A 392 11.49 -23.04 -18.26
C SER A 392 10.94 -22.74 -19.65
N ASP A 393 9.75 -23.31 -19.94
CA ASP A 393 9.03 -23.07 -21.20
C ASP A 393 8.27 -21.73 -21.23
N PHE A 394 8.41 -20.87 -20.22
CA PHE A 394 7.74 -19.58 -20.19
C PHE A 394 8.41 -18.55 -21.09
N ILE A 395 7.63 -17.56 -21.53
CA ILE A 395 8.12 -16.46 -22.38
C ILE A 395 8.22 -15.19 -21.53
N VAL A 396 9.26 -14.37 -21.81
CA VAL A 396 9.43 -13.05 -21.15
C VAL A 396 8.19 -12.18 -21.39
N GLY A 397 7.61 -11.61 -20.32
CA GLY A 397 6.41 -10.80 -20.38
C GLY A 397 5.09 -11.58 -20.37
N GLU A 398 5.13 -12.91 -20.35
CA GLU A 398 3.94 -13.75 -20.23
C GLU A 398 3.30 -13.59 -18.85
N GLN A 399 1.95 -13.54 -18.82
CA GLN A 399 1.19 -13.55 -17.58
C GLN A 399 0.80 -14.98 -17.21
N ALA A 400 1.46 -15.52 -16.20
CA ALA A 400 1.21 -16.85 -15.69
C ALA A 400 0.54 -16.83 -14.31
N GLU A 401 -0.02 -17.93 -13.87
CA GLU A 401 -0.49 -18.09 -12.50
C GLU A 401 0.67 -18.32 -11.54
N PHE A 402 0.66 -17.59 -10.41
CA PHE A 402 1.68 -17.72 -9.37
C PHE A 402 1.87 -19.17 -8.90
N SER A 403 0.77 -19.93 -8.77
CA SER A 403 0.81 -21.35 -8.38
C SER A 403 1.61 -22.19 -9.36
N LYS A 404 1.37 -21.98 -10.67
CA LYS A 404 2.03 -22.72 -11.76
C LYS A 404 3.53 -22.40 -11.82
N VAL A 405 3.88 -21.12 -11.73
CA VAL A 405 5.29 -20.68 -11.71
C VAL A 405 6.03 -21.25 -10.50
N ARG A 406 5.39 -21.25 -9.32
CA ARG A 406 5.95 -21.83 -8.11
C ARG A 406 6.17 -23.35 -8.22
N GLU A 407 5.23 -24.07 -8.84
CA GLU A 407 5.35 -25.52 -9.09
C GLU A 407 6.52 -25.81 -10.05
N THR A 408 6.64 -25.01 -11.12
CA THR A 408 7.75 -25.10 -12.07
C THR A 408 9.08 -24.82 -11.40
N ASN A 409 9.18 -23.74 -10.59
CA ASN A 409 10.40 -23.43 -9.84
C ASN A 409 10.78 -24.53 -8.85
N LEU A 410 9.80 -25.18 -8.21
CA LEU A 410 10.08 -26.31 -7.34
C LEU A 410 10.64 -27.53 -8.11
N SER A 411 10.20 -27.75 -9.36
CA SER A 411 10.76 -28.80 -10.22
C SER A 411 12.16 -28.45 -10.72
N LEU A 412 12.36 -27.21 -11.20
CA LEU A 412 13.67 -26.72 -11.66
C LEU A 412 14.73 -26.75 -10.55
N ARG A 413 14.32 -26.36 -9.32
CA ARG A 413 15.20 -26.42 -8.14
C ARG A 413 15.65 -27.87 -7.83
N LYS A 414 14.77 -28.88 -8.00
CA LYS A 414 15.15 -30.28 -7.84
C LYS A 414 16.15 -30.72 -8.91
N ASP A 415 15.99 -30.21 -10.13
CA ASP A 415 16.84 -30.51 -11.27
C ASP A 415 18.11 -29.64 -11.32
N LYS A 416 18.31 -28.74 -10.34
CA LYS A 416 19.43 -27.77 -10.25
C LYS A 416 19.54 -26.87 -11.50
N LYS A 417 18.41 -26.49 -12.06
CA LYS A 417 18.29 -25.59 -13.21
C LYS A 417 17.99 -24.16 -12.75
N ALA A 418 18.15 -23.17 -13.64
CA ALA A 418 17.84 -21.79 -13.36
C ALA A 418 16.34 -21.57 -13.11
N GLU A 419 16.00 -20.90 -12.01
CA GLU A 419 14.62 -20.62 -11.61
C GLU A 419 14.03 -19.47 -12.43
N VAL A 420 12.71 -19.47 -12.58
CA VAL A 420 11.95 -18.40 -13.22
C VAL A 420 11.85 -17.20 -12.27
N GLN A 421 12.26 -16.02 -12.74
CA GLN A 421 12.03 -14.76 -12.04
C GLN A 421 10.73 -14.12 -12.54
N PHE A 422 9.99 -13.52 -11.63
CA PHE A 422 8.67 -12.95 -11.92
C PHE A 422 8.33 -11.79 -11.00
N ASP A 423 7.54 -10.86 -11.52
CA ASP A 423 6.95 -9.77 -10.76
C ASP A 423 5.46 -10.00 -10.54
N ARG A 424 4.97 -9.68 -9.34
CA ARG A 424 3.54 -9.75 -9.04
C ARG A 424 2.79 -8.62 -9.71
N VAL A 425 1.62 -8.93 -10.26
CA VAL A 425 0.75 -7.94 -10.91
C VAL A 425 -0.58 -7.85 -10.19
N LEU A 426 -0.99 -6.64 -9.88
CA LEU A 426 -2.31 -6.36 -9.33
C LEU A 426 -3.31 -6.23 -10.48
N LEU A 427 -4.30 -7.10 -10.52
CA LEU A 427 -5.42 -7.03 -11.47
C LEU A 427 -6.68 -6.55 -10.76
N GLY A 428 -7.44 -5.64 -11.38
CA GLY A 428 -8.79 -5.34 -10.91
C GLY A 428 -9.69 -6.57 -10.97
N ILE A 429 -10.75 -6.62 -10.14
CA ILE A 429 -11.66 -7.80 -10.06
C ILE A 429 -12.22 -8.20 -11.43
N THR A 430 -12.58 -7.24 -12.26
CA THR A 430 -13.09 -7.50 -13.62
C THR A 430 -12.05 -8.22 -14.46
N LYS A 431 -10.81 -7.72 -14.51
CA LYS A 431 -9.71 -8.34 -15.26
C LYS A 431 -9.32 -9.70 -14.67
N ALA A 432 -9.28 -9.81 -13.34
CA ALA A 432 -8.98 -11.08 -12.66
C ALA A 432 -10.02 -12.15 -12.99
N SER A 433 -11.32 -11.78 -13.08
CA SER A 433 -12.40 -12.70 -13.44
C SER A 433 -12.33 -13.18 -14.90
N LEU A 434 -11.82 -12.35 -15.81
CA LEU A 434 -11.62 -12.72 -17.22
C LEU A 434 -10.33 -13.52 -17.44
N ALA A 435 -9.33 -13.32 -16.60
CA ALA A 435 -8.02 -13.97 -16.70
C ALA A 435 -7.95 -15.34 -16.00
N THR A 436 -9.12 -15.96 -15.68
CA THR A 436 -9.20 -17.30 -15.08
C THR A 436 -8.85 -18.40 -16.08
N GLU A 437 -8.40 -19.57 -15.59
CA GLU A 437 -8.12 -20.73 -16.44
C GLU A 437 -9.41 -21.28 -17.09
N SER A 438 -10.55 -21.22 -16.37
CA SER A 438 -11.85 -21.66 -16.88
C SER A 438 -12.42 -20.67 -17.88
N PHE A 439 -12.44 -21.05 -19.16
CA PHE A 439 -13.09 -20.25 -20.21
C PHE A 439 -14.62 -20.20 -20.06
N ILE A 440 -15.24 -21.22 -19.46
CA ILE A 440 -16.70 -21.24 -19.19
C ILE A 440 -17.04 -20.15 -18.17
N SER A 441 -16.26 -20.07 -17.08
CA SER A 441 -16.45 -19.04 -16.07
C SER A 441 -16.25 -17.63 -16.64
N ALA A 442 -15.19 -17.41 -17.42
CA ALA A 442 -14.90 -16.13 -18.06
C ALA A 442 -16.01 -15.72 -19.05
N ALA A 443 -16.43 -16.64 -19.94
CA ALA A 443 -17.47 -16.39 -20.93
C ALA A 443 -18.83 -16.08 -20.30
N SER A 444 -19.15 -16.64 -19.15
CA SER A 444 -20.39 -16.37 -18.43
C SER A 444 -20.41 -15.01 -17.72
N PHE A 445 -19.28 -14.30 -17.67
CA PHE A 445 -19.17 -12.99 -17.02
C PHE A 445 -19.29 -11.83 -18.01
N GLN A 446 -18.35 -11.72 -18.95
CA GLN A 446 -18.29 -10.67 -19.98
C GLN A 446 -17.58 -11.19 -21.23
N GLU A 447 -17.71 -10.47 -22.36
CA GLU A 447 -17.00 -10.75 -23.61
C GLU A 447 -17.17 -12.21 -24.12
N THR A 448 -18.39 -12.76 -24.00
CA THR A 448 -18.71 -14.16 -24.27
C THR A 448 -18.18 -14.65 -25.61
N THR A 449 -18.43 -13.88 -26.68
CA THR A 449 -18.03 -14.26 -28.05
C THR A 449 -16.51 -14.32 -28.19
N ARG A 450 -15.79 -13.33 -27.66
CA ARG A 450 -14.33 -13.27 -27.73
C ARG A 450 -13.68 -14.42 -26.99
N VAL A 451 -14.13 -14.67 -25.75
CA VAL A 451 -13.57 -15.73 -24.89
C VAL A 451 -13.82 -17.10 -25.50
N LEU A 452 -15.03 -17.38 -25.98
CA LEU A 452 -15.36 -18.66 -26.60
C LEU A 452 -14.60 -18.88 -27.92
N THR A 453 -14.47 -17.84 -28.76
CA THR A 453 -13.70 -17.92 -30.00
C THR A 453 -12.23 -18.20 -29.71
N GLU A 454 -11.63 -17.51 -28.75
CA GLU A 454 -10.24 -17.74 -28.33
C GLU A 454 -10.05 -19.15 -27.78
N ALA A 455 -10.94 -19.62 -26.91
CA ALA A 455 -10.89 -20.96 -26.35
C ALA A 455 -11.00 -22.05 -27.42
N ALA A 456 -11.90 -21.85 -28.42
CA ALA A 456 -12.08 -22.78 -29.53
C ALA A 456 -10.84 -22.82 -30.46
N THR A 457 -10.25 -21.66 -30.78
CA THR A 457 -9.06 -21.59 -31.66
C THR A 457 -7.82 -22.15 -31.00
N THR A 458 -7.68 -22.00 -29.68
CA THR A 458 -6.54 -22.51 -28.89
C THR A 458 -6.75 -23.93 -28.38
N GLY A 459 -7.93 -24.54 -28.58
CA GLY A 459 -8.24 -25.89 -28.12
C GLY A 459 -8.19 -26.03 -26.59
N ARG A 460 -8.60 -25.02 -25.84
CA ARG A 460 -8.55 -25.05 -24.37
C ARG A 460 -9.50 -26.09 -23.80
N VAL A 461 -9.05 -26.79 -22.75
CA VAL A 461 -9.85 -27.75 -21.97
C VAL A 461 -10.15 -27.16 -20.61
N ASP A 462 -11.43 -27.15 -20.22
CA ASP A 462 -11.87 -26.72 -18.89
C ASP A 462 -12.00 -27.94 -17.98
N HIS A 463 -11.28 -27.94 -16.87
CA HIS A 463 -11.26 -29.04 -15.91
C HIS A 463 -12.40 -28.97 -14.88
N LEU A 464 -13.31 -28.00 -14.98
CA LEU A 464 -14.47 -27.81 -14.09
C LEU A 464 -14.12 -27.81 -12.59
N ARG A 465 -13.02 -27.14 -12.21
CA ARG A 465 -12.52 -27.12 -10.82
C ARG A 465 -13.21 -26.11 -9.92
N GLY A 466 -13.74 -25.01 -10.48
CA GLY A 466 -14.39 -23.96 -9.73
C GLY A 466 -15.88 -24.21 -9.51
N LEU A 467 -16.53 -23.27 -8.83
CA LEU A 467 -17.95 -23.35 -8.53
C LEU A 467 -18.82 -22.97 -9.72
N LYS A 468 -18.48 -21.87 -10.40
CA LYS A 468 -19.30 -21.25 -11.43
C LYS A 468 -19.46 -22.12 -12.69
N GLU A 469 -18.38 -22.70 -13.17
CA GLU A 469 -18.39 -23.61 -14.31
C GLU A 469 -19.23 -24.87 -14.05
N ASN A 470 -19.17 -25.43 -12.85
CA ASN A 470 -20.01 -26.58 -12.49
C ASN A 470 -21.48 -26.21 -12.43
N VAL A 471 -21.83 -25.02 -11.91
CA VAL A 471 -23.21 -24.51 -11.91
C VAL A 471 -23.71 -24.32 -13.33
N VAL A 472 -22.92 -23.72 -14.23
CA VAL A 472 -23.29 -23.48 -15.63
C VAL A 472 -23.56 -24.80 -16.37
N VAL A 473 -22.72 -25.83 -16.11
CA VAL A 473 -22.87 -27.15 -16.76
C VAL A 473 -23.94 -28.02 -16.08
N GLY A 474 -24.45 -27.62 -14.90
CA GLY A 474 -25.48 -28.35 -14.15
C GLY A 474 -24.91 -29.53 -13.33
N ARG A 475 -23.62 -29.51 -13.00
CA ARG A 475 -22.99 -30.48 -12.11
C ARG A 475 -23.03 -30.03 -10.65
N LEU A 476 -22.81 -30.99 -9.74
CA LEU A 476 -22.62 -30.66 -8.32
C LEU A 476 -21.38 -29.77 -8.16
N ILE A 477 -21.53 -28.76 -7.32
CA ILE A 477 -20.40 -27.86 -6.99
C ILE A 477 -19.38 -28.58 -6.08
N PRO A 478 -18.07 -28.36 -6.25
CA PRO A 478 -17.05 -28.93 -5.40
C PRO A 478 -16.93 -28.18 -4.05
N ALA A 479 -18.07 -28.01 -3.35
CA ALA A 479 -18.17 -27.34 -2.06
C ALA A 479 -19.25 -28.01 -1.18
N GLY A 480 -19.08 -27.97 0.13
CA GLY A 480 -20.02 -28.53 1.10
C GLY A 480 -20.31 -30.01 0.85
N SER A 481 -21.60 -30.40 0.85
CA SER A 481 -22.03 -31.78 0.60
C SER A 481 -21.71 -32.30 -0.81
N GLY A 482 -21.55 -31.40 -1.78
CA GLY A 482 -21.16 -31.75 -3.13
C GLY A 482 -19.72 -32.27 -3.21
N LEU A 483 -18.81 -31.65 -2.45
CA LEU A 483 -17.42 -32.11 -2.34
C LEU A 483 -17.34 -33.48 -1.68
N ALA A 484 -18.11 -33.73 -0.63
CA ALA A 484 -18.17 -35.03 0.04
C ALA A 484 -18.62 -36.15 -0.90
N LYS A 485 -19.62 -35.89 -1.74
CA LYS A 485 -20.04 -36.84 -2.79
C LYS A 485 -18.97 -37.09 -3.83
N LEU A 486 -18.35 -36.01 -4.36
CA LEU A 486 -17.29 -36.14 -5.36
C LEU A 486 -16.08 -36.91 -4.82
N SER A 487 -15.74 -36.77 -3.53
CA SER A 487 -14.65 -37.53 -2.91
C SER A 487 -15.01 -39.00 -2.73
N SER A 488 -16.24 -39.30 -2.31
CA SER A 488 -16.69 -40.73 -2.19
C SER A 488 -16.84 -41.41 -3.54
N GLU A 489 -17.29 -40.73 -4.58
CA GLU A 489 -17.32 -41.28 -5.94
C GLU A 489 -15.90 -41.55 -6.46
N ALA A 490 -14.93 -40.68 -6.18
CA ALA A 490 -13.55 -40.89 -6.57
C ALA A 490 -12.88 -42.06 -5.81
N GLU A 491 -13.20 -42.21 -4.54
CA GLU A 491 -12.72 -43.36 -3.74
C GLU A 491 -13.31 -44.69 -4.26
N ASN A 492 -14.60 -44.73 -4.57
CA ASN A 492 -15.25 -45.91 -5.14
C ASN A 492 -14.66 -46.30 -6.50
N VAL A 493 -14.35 -45.34 -7.37
CA VAL A 493 -13.71 -45.63 -8.66
C VAL A 493 -12.28 -46.14 -8.49
N GLU A 494 -11.52 -45.64 -7.50
CA GLU A 494 -10.18 -46.14 -7.21
C GLU A 494 -10.25 -47.60 -6.66
N GLU A 495 -11.22 -47.89 -5.77
CA GLU A 495 -11.45 -49.25 -5.27
C GLU A 495 -11.89 -50.22 -6.39
N GLU A 496 -12.80 -49.83 -7.28
CA GLU A 496 -13.20 -50.63 -8.44
C GLU A 496 -12.00 -50.93 -9.36
N PHE A 497 -11.16 -49.90 -9.61
CA PHE A 497 -9.97 -50.05 -10.45
C PHE A 497 -8.90 -50.95 -9.82
N GLU A 498 -8.70 -50.89 -8.49
CA GLU A 498 -7.80 -51.79 -7.78
C GLU A 498 -8.31 -53.25 -7.83
N ILE A 499 -9.62 -53.46 -7.63
CA ILE A 499 -10.25 -54.78 -7.73
C ILE A 499 -10.13 -55.35 -9.14
N ASP A 500 -10.34 -54.57 -10.19
CA ASP A 500 -10.18 -55.01 -11.57
C ASP A 500 -8.72 -55.29 -11.92
N LEU A 501 -7.78 -54.52 -11.39
CA LEU A 501 -6.35 -54.76 -11.56
C LEU A 501 -5.90 -56.06 -10.86
N GLU A 502 -6.40 -56.32 -9.65
CA GLU A 502 -6.12 -57.59 -8.94
C GLU A 502 -6.71 -58.78 -9.68
N LYS A 503 -7.92 -58.67 -10.22
CA LYS A 503 -8.53 -59.72 -11.07
C LYS A 503 -7.70 -59.98 -12.33
N ALA A 504 -7.34 -58.91 -13.06
CA ALA A 504 -6.52 -59.01 -14.26
C ALA A 504 -5.14 -59.62 -13.95
N LEU A 505 -4.55 -59.29 -12.81
CA LEU A 505 -3.27 -59.87 -12.37
C LEU A 505 -3.39 -61.33 -11.99
N SER A 506 -4.50 -61.71 -11.32
CA SER A 506 -4.79 -63.11 -10.98
C SER A 506 -5.10 -63.98 -12.20
N GLU A 507 -5.82 -63.43 -13.20
CA GLU A 507 -6.07 -64.10 -14.48
C GLU A 507 -4.77 -64.29 -15.27
N ALA A 508 -3.90 -63.28 -15.34
CA ALA A 508 -2.61 -63.40 -16.02
C ALA A 508 -1.63 -64.39 -15.32
N LEU A 509 -1.72 -64.50 -14.01
CA LEU A 509 -0.95 -65.53 -13.27
C LEU A 509 -1.47 -66.95 -13.52
N ASN A 510 -2.79 -67.12 -13.61
CA ASN A 510 -3.40 -68.43 -13.90
C ASN A 510 -3.20 -68.86 -15.37
N GLU A 511 -3.01 -67.98 -16.32
CA GLU A 511 -2.65 -68.26 -17.70
C GLU A 511 -1.15 -68.55 -17.89
N ALA A 512 -0.32 -68.24 -16.91
CA ALA A 512 1.13 -68.48 -16.95
C ALA A 512 1.58 -69.75 -16.25
N GLU A 513 0.68 -70.44 -15.53
CA GLU A 513 0.86 -71.82 -15.03
C GLU A 513 0.30 -72.85 -16.06
#